data_cfb9832ff3fc0800d58be2259b90e21c
#
_entry.id   cfb9832ff3fc0800d58be2259b90e21c
#
_cell.length_a   1.000
_cell.length_b   1.000
_cell.length_c   1.000
_cell.angle_alpha   90.00
_cell.angle_beta   90.00
_cell.angle_gamma   90.00
#
_symmetry.space_group_name_H-M   'P 1'
#
loop_
_entity.id
_entity.type
_entity.pdbx_description
1 polymer ?
#
loop_
_entity_poly.entity_id
_entity_poly.type
_entity_poly.pdbx_seq_one_letter_code
_entity_poly.pdbx_strand_id
1 'polypeptide(L)'
;VIGIFFATLNNISNVPFLLIGAACYIYSVIRTLKNPRFMAEFNREIQFESIQDLNEECNRLYQNAFKRLPAGMRERIRNIYKEKQALVAYYVRTKSDPVKQRIVEQALNLVIVYFKLMLNYSIRIKEVNSANVQKIVERINANKRKLQLLTNPKAVEDLERAVELDEKIIERINNEKIELETISSKLGYIESAILMFKHQIISNASTEPIAEDIDNVINEAIALDNALTSHRNEKLRLY
;
A
#
# COMPACT_ATOMS: atom_id res chain seq x y z
N VAL A 1 11.49 -27.02 -36.58
CA VAL A 1 12.11 -25.80 -37.09
C VAL A 1 13.54 -25.65 -36.56
N ILE A 2 13.82 -25.85 -35.27
CA ILE A 2 15.16 -25.77 -34.65
C ILE A 2 16.15 -26.82 -35.22
N GLY A 3 15.69 -28.03 -35.51
CA GLY A 3 16.53 -29.12 -36.05
C GLY A 3 17.03 -28.86 -37.46
N ILE A 4 16.30 -28.14 -38.30
CA ILE A 4 16.69 -27.78 -39.67
C ILE A 4 17.75 -26.68 -39.65
N PHE A 5 17.72 -25.78 -38.65
CA PHE A 5 18.66 -24.68 -38.49
C PHE A 5 20.11 -25.17 -38.23
N PHE A 6 20.28 -26.24 -37.49
CA PHE A 6 21.60 -26.81 -37.17
C PHE A 6 22.22 -27.60 -38.36
N ALA A 7 21.41 -28.18 -39.21
CA ALA A 7 21.91 -28.96 -40.36
C ALA A 7 22.46 -28.10 -41.51
N THR A 8 22.08 -26.80 -41.56
CA THR A 8 22.47 -25.88 -42.64
C THR A 8 23.73 -25.06 -42.35
N LEU A 9 24.23 -25.08 -41.11
CA LEU A 9 25.41 -24.29 -40.69
C LEU A 9 26.74 -24.80 -41.31
N ASN A 10 26.77 -25.97 -41.87
CA ASN A 10 27.99 -26.58 -42.39
C ASN A 10 28.27 -26.30 -43.89
N ASN A 11 27.43 -25.51 -44.56
CA ASN A 11 27.60 -25.25 -46.01
C ASN A 11 27.42 -23.79 -46.34
N ILE A 12 28.50 -23.04 -46.64
CA ILE A 12 28.55 -21.61 -46.90
C ILE A 12 27.61 -21.23 -48.08
N SER A 13 27.24 -22.17 -48.96
CA SER A 13 26.31 -21.91 -50.06
C SER A 13 24.85 -21.67 -49.64
N ASN A 14 24.48 -21.92 -48.36
CA ASN A 14 23.12 -21.81 -47.88
C ASN A 14 22.84 -20.46 -47.13
N VAL A 15 23.81 -19.55 -47.07
CA VAL A 15 23.66 -18.21 -46.43
C VAL A 15 22.45 -17.45 -46.98
N PRO A 16 22.16 -17.39 -48.29
CA PRO A 16 20.99 -16.67 -48.79
C PRO A 16 19.66 -17.23 -48.31
N PHE A 17 19.55 -18.55 -48.12
CA PHE A 17 18.34 -19.19 -47.61
C PHE A 17 18.12 -18.89 -46.11
N LEU A 18 19.21 -18.77 -45.34
CA LEU A 18 19.13 -18.34 -43.93
C LEU A 18 18.67 -16.90 -43.80
N LEU A 19 19.17 -16.00 -44.65
CA LEU A 19 18.75 -14.60 -44.67
C LEU A 19 17.27 -14.43 -45.06
N ILE A 20 16.80 -15.18 -46.04
CA ILE A 20 15.39 -15.20 -46.45
C ILE A 20 14.52 -15.75 -45.32
N GLY A 21 14.93 -16.82 -44.66
CA GLY A 21 14.22 -17.39 -43.50
C GLY A 21 14.13 -16.41 -42.33
N ALA A 22 15.22 -15.72 -42.03
CA ALA A 22 15.26 -14.69 -41.01
C ALA A 22 14.36 -13.47 -41.38
N ALA A 23 14.39 -13.03 -42.62
CA ALA A 23 13.53 -11.94 -43.08
C ALA A 23 12.05 -12.32 -43.02
N CYS A 24 11.66 -13.53 -43.44
CA CYS A 24 10.30 -14.05 -43.34
C CYS A 24 9.85 -14.16 -41.89
N TYR A 25 10.72 -14.60 -40.98
CA TYR A 25 10.42 -14.68 -39.55
C TYR A 25 10.18 -13.28 -38.97
N ILE A 26 11.08 -12.32 -39.21
CA ILE A 26 10.96 -10.94 -38.77
C ILE A 26 9.67 -10.30 -39.32
N TYR A 27 9.38 -10.49 -40.60
CA TYR A 27 8.15 -10.00 -41.23
C TYR A 27 6.90 -10.62 -40.56
N SER A 28 6.90 -11.92 -40.29
CA SER A 28 5.80 -12.60 -39.61
C SER A 28 5.58 -12.06 -38.20
N VAL A 29 6.66 -11.86 -37.42
CA VAL A 29 6.59 -11.26 -36.07
C VAL A 29 6.02 -9.84 -36.13
N ILE A 30 6.54 -9.00 -37.04
CA ILE A 30 6.05 -7.62 -37.22
C ILE A 30 4.57 -7.60 -37.60
N ARG A 31 4.17 -8.50 -38.50
CA ARG A 31 2.76 -8.61 -38.94
C ARG A 31 1.85 -9.06 -37.79
N THR A 32 2.31 -10.00 -36.95
CA THR A 32 1.55 -10.46 -35.79
C THR A 32 1.42 -9.37 -34.73
N LEU A 33 2.50 -8.63 -34.45
CA LEU A 33 2.51 -7.51 -33.52
C LEU A 33 1.66 -6.31 -34.01
N LYS A 34 1.55 -6.12 -35.33
CA LYS A 34 0.67 -5.09 -35.92
C LYS A 34 -0.80 -5.50 -35.99
N ASN A 35 -1.13 -6.76 -35.72
CA ASN A 35 -2.51 -7.23 -35.72
C ASN A 35 -3.25 -6.70 -34.49
N PRO A 36 -4.26 -5.81 -34.64
CA PRO A 36 -4.93 -5.20 -33.48
C PRO A 36 -5.67 -6.21 -32.61
N ARG A 37 -6.13 -7.33 -33.18
CA ARG A 37 -6.78 -8.39 -32.42
C ARG A 37 -5.78 -9.15 -31.51
N PHE A 38 -4.61 -9.46 -32.07
CA PHE A 38 -3.54 -10.12 -31.31
C PHE A 38 -3.05 -9.22 -30.16
N MET A 39 -2.80 -7.93 -30.44
CA MET A 39 -2.37 -6.98 -29.44
C MET A 39 -3.43 -6.75 -28.35
N ALA A 40 -4.70 -6.72 -28.73
CA ALA A 40 -5.80 -6.59 -27.75
C ALA A 40 -5.90 -7.83 -26.83
N GLU A 41 -5.73 -9.03 -27.41
CA GLU A 41 -5.77 -10.28 -26.63
C GLU A 41 -4.54 -10.45 -25.74
N PHE A 42 -3.37 -10.14 -26.25
CA PHE A 42 -2.10 -10.16 -25.51
C PHE A 42 -2.09 -9.14 -24.35
N ASN A 43 -2.50 -7.89 -24.62
CA ASN A 43 -2.64 -6.91 -23.56
C ASN A 43 -3.66 -7.33 -22.49
N ARG A 44 -4.75 -7.98 -22.89
CA ARG A 44 -5.76 -8.49 -21.97
C ARG A 44 -5.24 -9.61 -21.07
N GLU A 45 -4.36 -10.46 -21.60
CA GLU A 45 -3.74 -11.55 -20.84
C GLU A 45 -2.74 -11.01 -19.81
N ILE A 46 -1.85 -10.09 -20.20
CA ILE A 46 -0.93 -9.40 -19.29
C ILE A 46 -1.69 -8.67 -18.17
N GLN A 47 -2.75 -7.99 -18.53
CA GLN A 47 -3.55 -7.24 -17.58
C GLN A 47 -4.30 -8.16 -16.60
N PHE A 48 -4.75 -9.33 -17.06
CA PHE A 48 -5.36 -10.33 -16.19
C PHE A 48 -4.35 -10.91 -15.19
N GLU A 49 -3.12 -11.15 -15.63
CA GLU A 49 -2.01 -11.58 -14.78
C GLU A 49 -1.71 -10.54 -13.70
N SER A 50 -1.65 -9.26 -14.06
CA SER A 50 -1.48 -8.15 -13.09
C SER A 50 -2.54 -8.15 -11.98
N ILE A 51 -3.82 -8.36 -12.33
CA ILE A 51 -4.90 -8.44 -11.33
C ILE A 51 -4.76 -9.68 -10.45
N GLN A 52 -4.30 -10.81 -10.99
CA GLN A 52 -4.05 -11.99 -10.19
C GLN A 52 -2.92 -11.76 -9.18
N ASP A 53 -1.82 -11.16 -9.59
CA ASP A 53 -0.69 -10.83 -8.72
C ASP A 53 -1.11 -9.88 -7.58
N LEU A 54 -1.85 -8.83 -7.91
CA LEU A 54 -2.39 -7.90 -6.91
C LEU A 54 -3.36 -8.60 -5.95
N ASN A 55 -4.19 -9.51 -6.46
CA ASN A 55 -5.13 -10.27 -5.65
C ASN A 55 -4.39 -11.24 -4.70
N GLU A 56 -3.31 -11.87 -5.14
CA GLU A 56 -2.46 -12.73 -4.30
C GLU A 56 -1.74 -11.91 -3.22
N GLU A 57 -1.19 -10.77 -3.56
CA GLU A 57 -0.58 -9.85 -2.60
C GLU A 57 -1.60 -9.39 -1.53
N CYS A 58 -2.82 -9.02 -1.94
CA CYS A 58 -3.90 -8.71 -1.01
C CYS A 58 -4.19 -9.89 -0.06
N ASN A 59 -4.24 -11.12 -0.58
CA ASN A 59 -4.50 -12.31 0.23
C ASN A 59 -3.38 -12.55 1.24
N ARG A 60 -2.13 -12.40 0.82
CA ARG A 60 -0.95 -12.53 1.68
C ARG A 60 -0.94 -11.50 2.80
N LEU A 61 -1.21 -10.24 2.47
CA LEU A 61 -1.27 -9.15 3.44
C LEU A 61 -2.43 -9.32 4.42
N TYR A 62 -3.62 -9.73 3.94
CA TYR A 62 -4.76 -10.04 4.78
C TYR A 62 -4.42 -11.11 5.83
N GLN A 63 -3.84 -12.23 5.41
CA GLN A 63 -3.47 -13.32 6.32
C GLN A 63 -2.46 -12.87 7.38
N ASN A 64 -1.48 -12.07 6.99
CA ASN A 64 -0.49 -11.49 7.91
C ASN A 64 -1.14 -10.52 8.89
N ALA A 65 -1.97 -9.59 8.40
CA ALA A 65 -2.65 -8.60 9.21
C ALA A 65 -3.63 -9.25 10.18
N PHE A 66 -4.43 -10.22 9.72
CA PHE A 66 -5.44 -10.89 10.54
C PHE A 66 -4.84 -11.56 11.78
N LYS A 67 -3.62 -12.12 11.67
CA LYS A 67 -2.93 -12.75 12.80
C LYS A 67 -2.41 -11.75 13.83
N ARG A 68 -2.07 -10.53 13.40
CA ARG A 68 -1.36 -9.54 14.25
C ARG A 68 -2.28 -8.49 14.87
N LEU A 69 -3.44 -8.25 14.25
CA LEU A 69 -4.34 -7.18 14.66
C LEU A 69 -5.25 -7.57 15.84
N PRO A 70 -5.64 -6.62 16.71
CA PRO A 70 -6.63 -6.82 17.75
C PRO A 70 -8.04 -7.04 17.16
N ALA A 71 -8.96 -7.58 17.95
CA ALA A 71 -10.28 -8.05 17.50
C ALA A 71 -11.09 -7.01 16.72
N GLY A 72 -11.19 -5.77 17.22
CA GLY A 72 -11.93 -4.69 16.51
C GLY A 72 -11.35 -4.33 15.14
N MET A 73 -10.02 -4.31 15.01
CA MET A 73 -9.36 -4.06 13.74
C MET A 73 -9.47 -5.26 12.77
N ARG A 74 -9.50 -6.50 13.29
CA ARG A 74 -9.76 -7.69 12.46
C ARG A 74 -11.11 -7.66 11.78
N GLU A 75 -12.13 -7.11 12.43
CA GLU A 75 -13.46 -6.95 11.83
C GLU A 75 -13.41 -5.99 10.63
N ARG A 76 -12.75 -4.85 10.77
CA ARG A 76 -12.58 -3.87 9.69
C ARG A 76 -11.86 -4.48 8.48
N ILE A 77 -10.71 -5.14 8.67
CA ILE A 77 -9.98 -5.77 7.55
C ILE A 77 -10.76 -6.93 6.93
N ARG A 78 -11.55 -7.67 7.71
CA ARG A 78 -12.44 -8.73 7.20
C ARG A 78 -13.51 -8.17 6.27
N ASN A 79 -14.11 -7.04 6.62
CA ASN A 79 -15.12 -6.39 5.80
C ASN A 79 -14.51 -5.91 4.48
N ILE A 80 -13.38 -5.23 4.50
CA ILE A 80 -12.67 -4.81 3.28
C ILE A 80 -12.25 -6.01 2.42
N TYR A 81 -11.79 -7.09 3.04
CA TYR A 81 -11.46 -8.31 2.32
C TYR A 81 -12.67 -8.94 1.61
N LYS A 82 -13.86 -8.93 2.23
CA LYS A 82 -15.12 -9.38 1.59
C LYS A 82 -15.47 -8.48 0.39
N GLU A 83 -15.36 -7.16 0.52
CA GLU A 83 -15.62 -6.22 -0.56
C GLU A 83 -14.65 -6.45 -1.74
N LYS A 84 -13.36 -6.63 -1.45
CA LYS A 84 -12.36 -7.01 -2.44
C LYS A 84 -12.73 -8.32 -3.17
N GLN A 85 -13.15 -9.36 -2.44
CA GLN A 85 -13.55 -10.63 -3.06
C GLN A 85 -14.75 -10.46 -4.00
N ALA A 86 -15.76 -9.68 -3.60
CA ALA A 86 -16.92 -9.39 -4.43
C ALA A 86 -16.54 -8.67 -5.72
N LEU A 87 -15.61 -7.70 -5.63
CA LEU A 87 -15.10 -6.92 -6.73
C LEU A 87 -14.33 -7.79 -7.74
N VAL A 88 -13.42 -8.63 -7.28
CA VAL A 88 -12.65 -9.56 -8.12
C VAL A 88 -13.58 -10.59 -8.77
N ALA A 89 -14.54 -11.15 -8.02
CA ALA A 89 -15.49 -12.12 -8.55
C ALA A 89 -16.37 -11.53 -9.66
N TYR A 90 -16.78 -10.26 -9.52
CA TYR A 90 -17.53 -9.56 -10.56
C TYR A 90 -16.66 -9.34 -11.81
N TYR A 91 -15.42 -8.89 -11.65
CA TYR A 91 -14.49 -8.70 -12.76
C TYR A 91 -14.25 -9.98 -13.56
N VAL A 92 -14.01 -11.10 -12.87
CA VAL A 92 -13.81 -12.42 -13.53
C VAL A 92 -15.01 -12.83 -14.38
N ARG A 93 -16.22 -12.45 -13.99
CA ARG A 93 -17.45 -12.73 -14.76
C ARG A 93 -17.61 -11.82 -15.98
N THR A 94 -17.18 -10.56 -15.90
CA THR A 94 -17.46 -9.52 -16.90
C THR A 94 -16.31 -9.22 -17.87
N LYS A 95 -15.20 -9.85 -17.75
CA LYS A 95 -13.86 -9.86 -18.43
C LYS A 95 -13.57 -8.92 -19.63
N SER A 96 -14.48 -8.06 -20.10
CA SER A 96 -14.38 -7.42 -21.43
C SER A 96 -14.25 -5.89 -21.43
N ASP A 97 -14.21 -5.22 -20.27
CA ASP A 97 -14.20 -3.76 -20.20
C ASP A 97 -12.88 -3.24 -19.63
N PRO A 98 -12.01 -2.58 -20.44
CA PRO A 98 -10.73 -2.02 -19.99
C PRO A 98 -10.87 -0.99 -18.85
N VAL A 99 -11.98 -0.25 -18.83
CA VAL A 99 -12.24 0.75 -17.80
C VAL A 99 -12.51 0.06 -16.46
N LYS A 100 -13.34 -0.96 -16.44
CA LYS A 100 -13.60 -1.76 -15.23
C LYS A 100 -12.35 -2.42 -14.70
N GLN A 101 -11.49 -2.87 -15.59
CA GLN A 101 -10.23 -3.45 -15.22
C GLN A 101 -9.33 -2.46 -14.47
N ARG A 102 -9.15 -1.25 -15.01
CA ARG A 102 -8.37 -0.20 -14.35
C ARG A 102 -8.93 0.12 -12.95
N ILE A 103 -10.25 0.17 -12.80
CA ILE A 103 -10.89 0.38 -11.49
C ILE A 103 -10.57 -0.77 -10.53
N VAL A 104 -10.57 -2.03 -11.01
CA VAL A 104 -10.23 -3.19 -10.17
C VAL A 104 -8.78 -3.15 -9.72
N GLU A 105 -7.84 -2.84 -10.62
CA GLU A 105 -6.42 -2.69 -10.30
C GLU A 105 -6.21 -1.59 -9.24
N GLN A 106 -6.83 -0.43 -9.42
CA GLN A 106 -6.76 0.68 -8.48
C GLN A 106 -7.37 0.30 -7.11
N ALA A 107 -8.52 -0.37 -7.12
CA ALA A 107 -9.15 -0.84 -5.89
C ALA A 107 -8.29 -1.87 -5.14
N LEU A 108 -7.63 -2.80 -5.86
CA LEU A 108 -6.71 -3.77 -5.24
C LEU A 108 -5.48 -3.09 -4.65
N ASN A 109 -4.90 -2.11 -5.35
CA ASN A 109 -3.80 -1.32 -4.83
C ASN A 109 -4.22 -0.56 -3.55
N LEU A 110 -5.42 0.00 -3.53
CA LEU A 110 -5.95 0.68 -2.36
C LEU A 110 -6.18 -0.28 -1.18
N VAL A 111 -6.63 -1.52 -1.44
CA VAL A 111 -6.75 -2.57 -0.42
C VAL A 111 -5.38 -2.96 0.16
N ILE A 112 -4.34 -3.05 -0.69
CA ILE A 112 -2.96 -3.31 -0.26
C ILE A 112 -2.48 -2.22 0.70
N VAL A 113 -2.65 -0.96 0.30
CA VAL A 113 -2.27 0.19 1.14
C VAL A 113 -3.07 0.20 2.44
N TYR A 114 -4.37 -0.06 2.39
CA TYR A 114 -5.22 -0.16 3.57
C TYR A 114 -4.71 -1.19 4.59
N PHE A 115 -4.35 -2.39 4.16
CA PHE A 115 -3.83 -3.42 5.07
C PHE A 115 -2.48 -3.03 5.69
N LYS A 116 -1.59 -2.39 4.92
CA LYS A 116 -0.31 -1.87 5.42
C LYS A 116 -0.52 -0.76 6.45
N LEU A 117 -1.39 0.21 6.13
CA LEU A 117 -1.73 1.31 7.05
C LEU A 117 -2.38 0.80 8.34
N MET A 118 -3.30 -0.18 8.26
CA MET A 118 -3.94 -0.77 9.42
C MET A 118 -2.93 -1.47 10.34
N LEU A 119 -1.94 -2.17 9.77
CA LEU A 119 -0.86 -2.77 10.55
C LEU A 119 0.00 -1.71 11.25
N ASN A 120 0.42 -0.67 10.53
CA ASN A 120 1.21 0.43 11.08
C ASN A 120 0.42 1.18 12.18
N TYR A 121 -0.84 1.46 11.93
CA TYR A 121 -1.74 2.07 12.92
C TYR A 121 -1.84 1.23 14.20
N SER A 122 -2.01 -0.11 14.07
CA SER A 122 -2.09 -1.01 15.23
C SER A 122 -0.81 -1.04 16.07
N ILE A 123 0.34 -0.94 15.45
CA ILE A 123 1.63 -0.89 16.16
C ILE A 123 1.74 0.43 16.93
N ARG A 124 1.51 1.55 16.26
CA ARG A 124 1.63 2.89 16.87
C ARG A 124 0.64 3.13 18.00
N ILE A 125 -0.61 2.68 17.87
CA ILE A 125 -1.60 2.82 18.95
C ILE A 125 -1.19 2.03 20.20
N LYS A 126 -0.54 0.87 20.03
CA LYS A 126 0.01 0.11 21.17
C LYS A 126 1.15 0.86 21.83
N GLU A 127 2.06 1.44 21.05
CA GLU A 127 3.19 2.24 21.56
C GLU A 127 2.69 3.43 22.37
N VAL A 128 1.75 4.21 21.80
CA VAL A 128 1.17 5.37 22.48
C VAL A 128 0.41 4.98 23.74
N ASN A 129 -0.38 3.90 23.70
CA ASN A 129 -1.13 3.42 24.88
C ASN A 129 -0.22 2.80 25.95
N SER A 130 0.95 2.30 25.58
CA SER A 130 1.93 1.78 26.56
C SER A 130 2.67 2.89 27.30
N ALA A 131 2.68 4.11 26.76
CA ALA A 131 3.29 5.27 27.41
C ALA A 131 2.47 5.67 28.63
N ASN A 132 3.05 5.54 29.81
CA ASN A 132 2.37 5.88 31.05
C ASN A 132 2.41 7.39 31.30
N VAL A 133 1.59 8.14 30.53
CA VAL A 133 1.49 9.60 30.59
C VAL A 133 1.21 10.09 32.01
N GLN A 134 0.36 9.35 32.76
CA GLN A 134 0.00 9.72 34.13
C GLN A 134 1.23 9.76 35.05
N LYS A 135 2.11 8.75 34.96
CA LYS A 135 3.37 8.76 35.74
C LYS A 135 4.30 9.91 35.41
N ILE A 136 4.34 10.31 34.12
CA ILE A 136 5.16 11.45 33.68
C ILE A 136 4.61 12.74 34.27
N VAL A 137 3.29 12.94 34.19
CA VAL A 137 2.61 14.12 34.77
C VAL A 137 2.82 14.17 36.30
N GLU A 138 2.68 13.06 37.01
CA GLU A 138 2.96 12.99 38.45
C GLU A 138 4.41 13.36 38.78
N ARG A 139 5.37 12.88 37.97
CA ARG A 139 6.79 13.21 38.13
C ARG A 139 7.06 14.71 37.89
N ILE A 140 6.48 15.29 36.85
CA ILE A 140 6.57 16.73 36.58
C ILE A 140 6.06 17.53 37.78
N ASN A 141 4.86 17.18 38.29
CA ASN A 141 4.26 17.88 39.42
C ASN A 141 5.10 17.74 40.70
N ALA A 142 5.67 16.54 40.95
CA ALA A 142 6.55 16.32 42.08
C ALA A 142 7.86 17.13 41.96
N ASN A 143 8.44 17.17 40.77
CA ASN A 143 9.67 17.91 40.50
C ASN A 143 9.44 19.42 40.58
N LYS A 144 8.33 19.96 40.07
CA LYS A 144 7.96 21.37 40.22
C LYS A 144 7.77 21.80 41.70
N ARG A 145 7.20 20.91 42.54
CA ARG A 145 7.09 21.17 43.99
C ARG A 145 8.48 21.17 44.66
N LYS A 146 9.39 20.26 44.26
CA LYS A 146 10.75 20.22 44.79
C LYS A 146 11.55 21.48 44.41
N LEU A 147 11.38 22.00 43.20
CA LEU A 147 12.03 23.23 42.73
C LEU A 147 11.76 24.42 43.65
N GLN A 148 10.55 24.50 44.23
CA GLN A 148 10.18 25.58 45.16
C GLN A 148 10.90 25.52 46.51
N LEU A 149 11.49 24.37 46.86
CA LEU A 149 12.14 24.10 48.15
C LEU A 149 13.64 24.06 48.05
N LEU A 150 14.22 23.97 46.83
CA LEU A 150 15.65 23.83 46.62
C LEU A 150 16.34 25.17 46.60
N THR A 151 17.46 25.24 47.34
CA THR A 151 18.37 26.41 47.41
C THR A 151 19.69 26.23 46.68
N ASN A 152 20.04 24.97 46.31
CA ASN A 152 21.30 24.68 45.61
C ASN A 152 21.13 24.94 44.11
N PRO A 153 21.84 25.90 43.48
CA PRO A 153 21.66 26.27 42.08
C PRO A 153 21.88 25.13 41.10
N LYS A 154 22.85 24.24 41.34
CA LYS A 154 23.11 23.10 40.46
C LYS A 154 21.99 22.08 40.50
N ALA A 155 21.43 21.82 41.69
CA ALA A 155 20.29 20.91 41.85
C ALA A 155 18.98 21.48 41.22
N VAL A 156 18.82 22.80 41.24
CA VAL A 156 17.73 23.49 40.54
C VAL A 156 17.87 23.30 39.04
N GLU A 157 19.02 23.57 38.46
CA GLU A 157 19.30 23.42 37.04
C GLU A 157 19.06 21.98 36.55
N ASP A 158 19.54 20.99 37.27
CA ASP A 158 19.35 19.56 36.91
C ASP A 158 17.88 19.15 36.96
N LEU A 159 17.10 19.68 37.93
CA LEU A 159 15.69 19.39 38.08
C LEU A 159 14.83 20.09 37.03
N GLU A 160 15.19 21.34 36.65
CA GLU A 160 14.55 22.08 35.55
C GLU A 160 14.72 21.35 34.23
N ARG A 161 15.94 20.87 33.91
CA ARG A 161 16.20 20.07 32.73
C ARG A 161 15.37 18.77 32.71
N ALA A 162 15.22 18.12 33.87
CA ALA A 162 14.38 16.92 33.99
C ALA A 162 12.91 17.20 33.71
N VAL A 163 12.39 18.33 34.22
CA VAL A 163 11.02 18.77 33.95
C VAL A 163 10.82 19.09 32.47
N GLU A 164 11.76 19.82 31.85
CA GLU A 164 11.72 20.15 30.42
C GLU A 164 11.72 18.90 29.53
N LEU A 165 12.52 17.89 29.86
CA LEU A 165 12.54 16.61 29.14
C LEU A 165 11.19 15.87 29.25
N ASP A 166 10.60 15.85 30.45
CA ASP A 166 9.32 15.21 30.68
C ASP A 166 8.17 15.92 29.94
N GLU A 167 8.18 17.25 29.90
CA GLU A 167 7.22 18.05 29.13
C GLU A 167 7.36 17.78 27.61
N LYS A 168 8.57 17.70 27.07
CA LYS A 168 8.83 17.32 25.67
C LYS A 168 8.32 15.90 25.35
N ILE A 169 8.42 14.97 26.29
CA ILE A 169 7.88 13.61 26.11
C ILE A 169 6.36 13.65 26.00
N ILE A 170 5.67 14.44 26.87
CA ILE A 170 4.21 14.59 26.82
C ILE A 170 3.77 15.23 25.50
N GLU A 171 4.44 16.30 25.08
CA GLU A 171 4.16 16.97 23.81
C GLU A 171 4.29 15.99 22.63
N ARG A 172 5.35 15.20 22.58
CA ARG A 172 5.55 14.17 21.57
C ARG A 172 4.43 13.13 21.56
N ILE A 173 4.01 12.62 22.73
CA ILE A 173 2.91 11.68 22.84
C ILE A 173 1.59 12.29 22.32
N ASN A 174 1.33 13.56 22.61
CA ASN A 174 0.14 14.25 22.13
C ASN A 174 0.18 14.43 20.60
N ASN A 175 1.31 14.80 20.04
CA ASN A 175 1.50 14.89 18.58
C ASN A 175 1.29 13.53 17.91
N GLU A 176 1.81 12.45 18.48
CA GLU A 176 1.58 11.08 17.98
C GLU A 176 0.10 10.68 18.04
N LYS A 177 -0.67 11.13 19.05
CA LYS A 177 -2.14 10.90 19.10
C LYS A 177 -2.88 11.59 17.96
N ILE A 178 -2.53 12.85 17.67
CA ILE A 178 -3.13 13.60 16.56
C ILE A 178 -2.84 12.92 15.21
N GLU A 179 -1.61 12.45 15.01
CA GLU A 179 -1.26 11.68 13.82
C GLU A 179 -2.08 10.38 13.71
N LEU A 180 -2.31 9.67 14.82
CA LEU A 180 -3.13 8.47 14.85
C LEU A 180 -4.60 8.75 14.48
N GLU A 181 -5.16 9.86 14.93
CA GLU A 181 -6.51 10.31 14.54
C GLU A 181 -6.57 10.57 13.03
N THR A 182 -5.56 11.23 12.47
CA THR A 182 -5.44 11.47 11.03
C THR A 182 -5.40 10.16 10.25
N ILE A 183 -4.58 9.19 10.69
CA ILE A 183 -4.51 7.85 10.06
C ILE A 183 -5.87 7.15 10.15
N SER A 184 -6.54 7.20 11.30
CA SER A 184 -7.86 6.59 11.48
C SER A 184 -8.91 7.18 10.53
N SER A 185 -8.91 8.50 10.35
CA SER A 185 -9.79 9.20 9.40
C SER A 185 -9.51 8.78 7.96
N LYS A 186 -8.23 8.70 7.58
CA LYS A 186 -7.84 8.25 6.24
C LYS A 186 -8.19 6.78 5.98
N LEU A 187 -8.07 5.90 6.98
CA LEU A 187 -8.55 4.52 6.88
C LEU A 187 -10.05 4.46 6.60
N GLY A 188 -10.87 5.28 7.27
CA GLY A 188 -12.30 5.41 7.00
C GLY A 188 -12.60 5.91 5.59
N TYR A 189 -11.82 6.88 5.10
CA TYR A 189 -11.94 7.37 3.74
C TYR A 189 -11.63 6.28 2.69
N ILE A 190 -10.56 5.51 2.89
CA ILE A 190 -10.21 4.38 2.02
C ILE A 190 -11.32 3.32 2.01
N GLU A 191 -11.91 3.00 3.16
CA GLU A 191 -13.05 2.08 3.25
C GLU A 191 -14.21 2.55 2.37
N SER A 192 -14.56 3.82 2.44
CA SER A 192 -15.61 4.44 1.62
C SER A 192 -15.28 4.41 0.13
N ALA A 193 -14.03 4.67 -0.24
CA ALA A 193 -13.57 4.61 -1.63
C ALA A 193 -13.67 3.19 -2.21
N ILE A 194 -13.28 2.16 -1.46
CA ILE A 194 -13.40 0.75 -1.90
C ILE A 194 -14.88 0.38 -2.13
N LEU A 195 -15.79 0.81 -1.26
CA LEU A 195 -17.21 0.59 -1.44
C LEU A 195 -17.76 1.31 -2.68
N MET A 196 -17.30 2.54 -2.92
CA MET A 196 -17.68 3.29 -4.12
C MET A 196 -17.23 2.59 -5.40
N PHE A 197 -15.98 2.09 -5.46
CA PHE A 197 -15.50 1.31 -6.61
C PHE A 197 -16.33 0.08 -6.89
N LYS A 198 -16.67 -0.67 -5.84
CA LYS A 198 -17.58 -1.81 -5.99
C LYS A 198 -18.92 -1.38 -6.60
N HIS A 199 -19.52 -0.30 -6.12
CA HIS A 199 -20.77 0.21 -6.66
C HIS A 199 -20.65 0.60 -8.13
N GLN A 200 -19.60 1.29 -8.54
CA GLN A 200 -19.37 1.69 -9.92
C GLN A 200 -19.24 0.51 -10.87
N ILE A 201 -18.44 -0.50 -10.46
CA ILE A 201 -18.25 -1.69 -11.28
C ILE A 201 -19.56 -2.44 -11.48
N ILE A 202 -20.41 -2.52 -10.44
CA ILE A 202 -21.70 -3.24 -10.48
C ILE A 202 -22.75 -2.46 -11.23
N SER A 203 -22.83 -1.13 -11.08
CA SER A 203 -23.91 -0.30 -11.63
C SER A 203 -23.71 0.15 -13.08
N ASN A 204 -22.56 -0.16 -13.71
CA ASN A 204 -22.19 0.37 -15.04
C ASN A 204 -22.29 1.90 -15.16
N ALA A 205 -22.18 2.64 -14.06
CA ALA A 205 -22.18 4.10 -14.08
C ALA A 205 -20.96 4.64 -14.82
N SER A 206 -21.10 5.79 -15.50
CA SER A 206 -20.00 6.44 -16.22
C SER A 206 -18.87 6.79 -15.28
N THR A 207 -17.64 6.40 -15.62
CA THR A 207 -16.48 6.34 -14.72
C THR A 207 -15.51 7.53 -14.86
N GLU A 208 -15.73 8.42 -15.85
CA GLU A 208 -14.77 9.48 -16.18
C GLU A 208 -14.49 10.52 -15.08
N PRO A 209 -15.46 11.04 -14.31
CA PRO A 209 -15.17 12.07 -13.31
C PRO A 209 -14.46 11.53 -12.05
N ILE A 210 -14.47 10.23 -11.85
CA ILE A 210 -14.07 9.62 -10.56
C ILE A 210 -12.65 9.03 -10.62
N ALA A 211 -12.11 8.81 -11.82
CA ALA A 211 -10.76 8.27 -11.99
C ALA A 211 -9.69 9.22 -11.41
N GLU A 212 -9.88 10.53 -11.51
CA GLU A 212 -8.97 11.54 -10.97
C GLU A 212 -9.02 11.59 -9.43
N ASP A 213 -10.21 11.53 -8.85
CA ASP A 213 -10.38 11.46 -7.38
C ASP A 213 -9.75 10.19 -6.81
N ILE A 214 -9.81 9.09 -7.54
CA ILE A 214 -9.22 7.78 -7.16
C ILE A 214 -7.70 7.86 -7.11
N ASP A 215 -7.07 8.37 -8.16
CA ASP A 215 -5.61 8.49 -8.23
C ASP A 215 -5.10 9.40 -7.10
N ASN A 216 -5.84 10.45 -6.74
CA ASN A 216 -5.53 11.31 -5.60
C ASN A 216 -5.60 10.54 -4.26
N VAL A 217 -6.65 9.74 -4.03
CA VAL A 217 -6.79 8.91 -2.82
C VAL A 217 -5.65 7.91 -2.68
N ILE A 218 -5.31 7.24 -3.78
CA ILE A 218 -4.22 6.26 -3.81
C ILE A 218 -2.88 6.93 -3.52
N ASN A 219 -2.60 8.05 -4.18
CA ASN A 219 -1.35 8.79 -3.99
C ASN A 219 -1.21 9.32 -2.56
N GLU A 220 -2.27 9.87 -1.98
CA GLU A 220 -2.28 10.29 -0.58
C GLU A 220 -2.08 9.12 0.38
N ALA A 221 -2.72 7.99 0.14
CA ALA A 221 -2.58 6.81 0.98
C ALA A 221 -1.15 6.23 0.91
N ILE A 222 -0.55 6.17 -0.28
CA ILE A 222 0.85 5.74 -0.50
C ILE A 222 1.81 6.73 0.18
N ALA A 223 1.60 8.03 0.02
CA ALA A 223 2.44 9.04 0.66
C ALA A 223 2.41 8.91 2.19
N LEU A 224 1.24 8.64 2.76
CA LEU A 224 1.08 8.41 4.19
C LEU A 224 1.80 7.13 4.65
N ASP A 225 1.67 6.00 3.92
CA ASP A 225 2.36 4.75 4.25
C ASP A 225 3.89 4.93 4.19
N ASN A 226 4.39 5.63 3.19
CA ASN A 226 5.81 5.95 3.04
C ASN A 226 6.32 6.84 4.20
N ALA A 227 5.59 7.87 4.57
CA ALA A 227 5.92 8.75 5.69
C ALA A 227 6.00 7.96 7.01
N LEU A 228 5.02 7.10 7.27
CA LEU A 228 4.99 6.25 8.46
C LEU A 228 6.13 5.23 8.51
N THR A 229 6.50 4.69 7.36
CA THR A 229 7.61 3.73 7.24
C THR A 229 8.96 4.41 7.43
N SER A 230 9.15 5.61 6.89
CA SER A 230 10.37 6.42 7.05
C SER A 230 10.58 6.81 8.51
N HIS A 231 9.55 7.27 9.20
CA HIS A 231 9.61 7.60 10.63
C HIS A 231 9.99 6.39 11.51
N ARG A 232 9.52 5.20 11.15
CA ARG A 232 9.90 3.96 11.84
C ARG A 232 11.35 3.61 11.63
N ASN A 233 11.88 3.78 10.42
CA ASN A 233 13.27 3.46 10.09
C ASN A 233 14.23 4.46 10.74
N GLU A 234 13.87 5.73 10.90
CA GLU A 234 14.65 6.71 11.67
C GLU A 234 14.72 6.35 13.16
N LYS A 235 13.58 5.96 13.76
CA LYS A 235 13.58 5.50 15.16
C LYS A 235 14.52 4.30 15.37
N LEU A 236 14.57 3.34 14.43
CA LEU A 236 15.41 2.16 14.53
C LEU A 236 16.91 2.45 14.33
N ARG A 237 17.28 3.60 13.74
CA ARG A 237 18.68 4.04 13.59
C ARG A 237 19.22 4.81 14.79
N LEU A 238 18.35 5.26 15.69
CA LEU A 238 18.71 6.05 16.88
C LEU A 238 18.88 5.18 18.15
N TYR A 239 18.68 3.88 18.03
CA TYR A 239 18.89 2.85 19.05
C TYR A 239 19.88 1.79 18.55
#